data_97a6e7f9bba837298dd7b9cfa665e47d
#
_entry.id   97a6e7f9bba837298dd7b9cfa665e47d
#
_cell.length_a   1.000
_cell.length_b   1.000
_cell.length_c   1.000
_cell.angle_alpha   90.00
_cell.angle_beta   90.00
_cell.angle_gamma   90.00
#
_symmetry.space_group_name_H-M   'P 1'
#
loop_
_entity.id
_entity.type
_entity.pdbx_description
1 polymer ?
#
loop_
_entity_poly.entity_id
_entity_poly.type
_entity_poly.pdbx_seq_one_letter_code
_entity_poly.pdbx_strand_id
1 'polypeptide(L)' 'MANWFEKIKKYYDAGLWAEKMVGNAVTKKKITADQYKEITGEDYNK' A
#
# COMPACT_ATOMS: atom_id res chain seq x y z
N MET A 1 10.22 3.13 -14.79
CA MET A 1 9.05 3.90 -14.44
C MET A 1 8.63 3.65 -13.01
N ALA A 2 8.36 4.70 -12.28
CA ALA A 2 7.96 4.54 -10.89
C ALA A 2 6.57 3.93 -10.81
N ASN A 3 6.49 2.81 -10.16
CA ASN A 3 5.23 2.11 -9.95
C ASN A 3 4.79 2.41 -8.51
N TRP A 4 3.59 2.92 -8.35
CA TRP A 4 3.10 3.27 -7.02
C TRP A 4 3.15 2.09 -6.06
N PHE A 5 2.83 0.90 -6.57
CA PHE A 5 2.87 -0.30 -5.76
C PHE A 5 4.26 -0.54 -5.18
N GLU A 6 5.28 -0.52 -6.02
CA GLU A 6 6.64 -0.77 -5.58
C GLU A 6 7.13 0.33 -4.65
N LYS A 7 6.78 1.57 -4.97
CA LYS A 7 7.18 2.70 -4.17
C LYS A 7 6.59 2.62 -2.77
N ILE A 8 5.30 2.34 -2.70
CA ILE A 8 4.61 2.27 -1.41
C ILE A 8 5.09 1.08 -0.62
N LYS A 9 5.30 -0.04 -1.29
CA LYS A 9 5.80 -1.23 -0.62
C LYS A 9 7.16 -0.96 0.01
N LYS A 10 8.02 -0.29 -0.72
CA LYS A 10 9.35 0.04 -0.22
C LYS A 10 9.27 0.94 1.00
N TYR A 11 8.41 1.94 0.96
CA TYR A 11 8.25 2.85 2.08
C TYR A 11 7.65 2.15 3.29
N TYR A 12 6.70 1.26 3.06
CA TYR A 12 6.10 0.52 4.14
C TYR A 12 7.12 -0.41 4.81
N ASP A 13 7.89 -1.12 4.00
CA ASP A 13 8.92 -2.03 4.52
C ASP A 13 9.99 -1.28 5.29
N ALA A 14 10.28 -0.06 4.88
CA ALA A 14 11.28 0.77 5.54
C ALA A 14 10.75 1.42 6.82
N GLY A 15 9.47 1.26 7.10
CA GLY A 15 8.87 1.86 8.29
C GLY A 15 8.50 3.32 8.11
N LEU A 16 8.57 3.83 6.89
CA LEU A 16 8.25 5.23 6.62
C LEU A 16 6.75 5.45 6.46
N TRP A 17 6.02 4.41 6.09
CA TRP A 17 4.57 4.50 5.89
C TRP A 17 3.86 3.56 6.85
N ALA A 18 2.77 4.02 7.41
CA ALA A 18 1.92 3.19 8.24
C ALA A 18 0.89 2.48 7.37
N GLU A 19 0.29 1.43 7.93
CA GLU A 19 -0.77 0.69 7.24
C GLU A 19 -1.89 1.61 6.79
N LYS A 20 -2.22 2.58 7.63
CA LYS A 20 -3.27 3.53 7.33
C LYS A 20 -2.95 4.34 6.08
N MET A 21 -1.69 4.69 5.90
CA MET A 21 -1.28 5.45 4.73
C MET A 21 -1.38 4.61 3.46
N VAL A 22 -1.06 3.33 3.57
CA VAL A 22 -1.21 2.42 2.44
C VAL A 22 -2.69 2.30 2.08
N GLY A 23 -3.56 2.25 3.09
CA GLY A 23 -5.00 2.23 2.85
C GLY A 23 -5.49 3.47 2.13
N ASN A 24 -4.92 4.63 2.47
CA ASN A 24 -5.27 5.87 1.78
C ASN A 24 -4.90 5.79 0.30
N ALA A 25 -3.80 5.12 -0.02
CA ALA A 25 -3.40 4.96 -1.41
C ALA A 25 -4.43 4.15 -2.19
N VAL A 26 -5.04 3.16 -1.55
CA VAL A 26 -6.11 2.39 -2.18
C VAL A 26 -7.32 3.30 -2.44
N THR A 27 -7.69 4.09 -1.44
CA THR A 27 -8.82 5.01 -1.56
C THR A 27 -8.60 6.00 -2.70
N LYS A 28 -7.36 6.43 -2.90
CA LYS A 28 -7.03 7.37 -3.96
C LYS A 28 -6.75 6.66 -5.29
N LYS A 29 -6.92 5.35 -5.33
CA LYS A 29 -6.75 4.54 -6.52
C LYS A 29 -5.32 4.55 -7.04
N LYS A 30 -4.37 4.76 -6.16
CA LYS A 30 -2.95 4.64 -6.52
C LYS A 30 -2.55 3.18 -6.59
N ILE A 31 -3.15 2.35 -5.75
CA ILE A 31 -2.95 0.91 -5.74
C ILE A 31 -4.31 0.25 -5.55
N THR A 32 -4.35 -1.07 -5.74
CA THR A 32 -5.59 -1.83 -5.58
C THR A 32 -5.63 -2.47 -4.20
N ALA A 33 -6.82 -3.00 -3.84
CA ALA A 33 -6.98 -3.71 -2.58
C ALA A 33 -6.07 -4.93 -2.52
N ASP A 34 -5.90 -5.61 -3.66
CA ASP A 34 -4.99 -6.76 -3.72
C ASP A 34 -3.56 -6.33 -3.45
N GLN A 35 -3.17 -5.19 -3.97
CA GLN A 35 -1.83 -4.67 -3.73
C GLN A 35 -1.64 -4.25 -2.28
N TYR A 36 -2.69 -3.71 -1.67
CA TYR A 36 -2.66 -3.38 -0.26
C TYR A 36 -2.35 -4.62 0.57
N LYS A 37 -3.04 -5.71 0.27
CA LYS A 37 -2.80 -6.95 0.99
C LYS A 37 -1.38 -7.45 0.79
N GLU A 38 -0.88 -7.31 -0.42
CA GLU A 38 0.48 -7.76 -0.71
C GLU A 38 1.52 -6.96 0.04
N ILE A 39 1.25 -5.68 0.25
CA ILE A 39 2.17 -4.80 0.95
C ILE A 39 2.09 -5.01 2.45
N THR A 40 0.89 -5.03 3.01
CA THR A 40 0.71 -5.05 4.47
C THR A 40 0.44 -6.43 5.03
N GLY A 41 -0.01 -7.36 4.20
CA GLY A 41 -0.40 -8.68 4.66
C GLY A 41 -1.81 -8.74 5.22
N GLU A 42 -2.56 -7.64 5.14
CA GLU A 42 -3.92 -7.56 5.66
C GLU A 42 -4.89 -7.25 4.55
N ASP A 43 -6.11 -7.77 4.70
CA ASP A 43 -7.16 -7.48 3.73
C ASP A 43 -7.63 -6.04 3.87
N TYR A 44 -7.78 -5.34 2.74
CA TYR A 44 -8.21 -3.97 2.78
C TYR A 44 -9.67 -3.85 3.22
N ASN A 45 -10.49 -4.77 2.79
CA ASN A 45 -11.93 -4.74 3.05
C ASN A 45 -12.34 -5.54 4.28
N LYS A 46 -11.62 -5.38 5.33
CA LYS A 46 -12.00 -6.09 6.55
C LYS A 46 -13.10 -5.41 7.30
#